data_e8eb530d11478a490aa387eb4df53f92
#
_entry.id   e8eb530d11478a490aa387eb4df53f92
#
_cell.length_a   1.000
_cell.length_b   1.000
_cell.length_c   1.000
_cell.angle_alpha   90.00
_cell.angle_beta   90.00
_cell.angle_gamma   90.00
#
_symmetry.space_group_name_H-M   'P 1'
#
loop_
_entity.id
_entity.type
_entity.pdbx_description
1 polymer ?
#
loop_
_entity_poly.entity_id
_entity_poly.type
_entity_poly.pdbx_seq_one_letter_code
_entity_poly.pdbx_strand_id
1 'polypeptide(L)'
;MTDVTLPLIASTQALHDRVGAEPLASGWVEIDQRRVDGFADATGDRQWIHVDPERARRESPFGGPIAHGFLTLSLIPALMADAMRFEQKMGVNYGLNRVRFLKPVPVGTRVRALFAVKETAEAAQGGVQVTWSVSVQAERPDAPLLVCAAEFITLHYF
;
A
#
# COMPACT_ATOMS: atom_id res chain seq x y z
N MET A 1 -22.00 14.86 4.78
CA MET A 1 -20.63 14.38 4.62
C MET A 1 -20.07 14.23 6.03
N THR A 2 -19.96 13.02 6.53
CA THR A 2 -19.30 12.78 7.82
C THR A 2 -17.82 13.06 7.62
N ASP A 3 -17.32 14.10 8.26
CA ASP A 3 -15.90 14.43 8.34
C ASP A 3 -15.22 13.28 9.11
N VAL A 4 -14.69 12.30 8.38
CA VAL A 4 -13.98 11.17 8.97
C VAL A 4 -12.62 11.70 9.38
N THR A 5 -12.50 12.15 10.62
CA THR A 5 -11.21 12.56 11.19
C THR A 5 -10.30 11.33 11.23
N LEU A 6 -9.22 11.36 10.44
CA LEU A 6 -8.23 10.29 10.43
C LEU A 6 -7.60 10.10 11.82
N PRO A 7 -7.33 8.85 12.23
CA PRO A 7 -6.58 8.59 13.45
C PRO A 7 -5.25 9.33 13.46
N LEU A 8 -4.98 10.07 14.56
CA LEU A 8 -3.75 10.83 14.74
C LEU A 8 -2.73 10.00 15.53
N ILE A 9 -1.54 9.87 14.97
CA ILE A 9 -0.37 9.26 15.61
C ILE A 9 0.61 10.42 15.94
N ALA A 10 0.66 10.83 17.21
CA ALA A 10 1.41 12.02 17.64
C ALA A 10 2.61 11.69 18.55
N SER A 11 2.88 10.41 18.81
CA SER A 11 3.99 10.02 19.70
C SER A 11 4.40 8.56 19.48
N THR A 12 5.60 8.22 19.93
CA THR A 12 6.09 6.83 20.02
C THR A 12 5.12 5.94 20.81
N GLN A 13 4.58 6.43 21.92
CA GLN A 13 3.63 5.68 22.73
C GLN A 13 2.34 5.35 21.96
N ALA A 14 1.85 6.28 21.15
CA ALA A 14 0.67 6.03 20.32
C ALA A 14 0.89 4.89 19.31
N LEU A 15 2.13 4.67 18.83
CA LEU A 15 2.48 3.52 18.00
C LEU A 15 2.55 2.22 18.82
N HIS A 16 3.15 2.25 20.00
CA HIS A 16 3.19 1.08 20.89
C HIS A 16 1.79 0.61 21.27
N ASP A 17 0.89 1.52 21.58
CA ASP A 17 -0.50 1.24 21.96
C ASP A 17 -1.33 0.62 20.83
N ARG A 18 -0.84 0.72 19.58
CA ARG A 18 -1.49 0.11 18.42
C ARG A 18 -1.06 -1.33 18.14
N VAL A 19 -0.09 -1.87 18.86
CA VAL A 19 0.28 -3.29 18.72
C VAL A 19 -0.92 -4.16 19.11
N GLY A 20 -1.39 -4.98 18.17
CA GLY A 20 -2.55 -5.85 18.36
C GLY A 20 -3.92 -5.15 18.30
N ALA A 21 -3.96 -3.85 18.02
CA ALA A 21 -5.21 -3.14 17.78
C ALA A 21 -5.79 -3.44 16.38
N GLU A 22 -7.07 -3.11 16.19
CA GLU A 22 -7.72 -3.26 14.89
C GLU A 22 -6.98 -2.50 13.78
N PRO A 23 -6.90 -3.09 12.58
CA PRO A 23 -6.25 -2.46 11.45
C PRO A 23 -6.90 -1.12 11.06
N LEU A 24 -6.08 -0.18 10.62
CA LEU A 24 -6.54 1.06 10.00
C LEU A 24 -6.64 0.86 8.49
N ALA A 25 -7.74 1.30 7.89
CA ALA A 25 -8.02 1.17 6.47
C ALA A 25 -7.85 2.50 5.75
N SER A 26 -7.22 2.49 4.58
CA SER A 26 -7.27 3.62 3.65
C SER A 26 -8.61 3.68 2.91
N GLY A 27 -8.89 4.78 2.24
CA GLY A 27 -9.88 4.85 1.19
C GLY A 27 -9.48 4.02 -0.04
N TRP A 28 -10.39 3.96 -1.00
CA TRP A 28 -10.19 3.27 -2.27
C TRP A 28 -9.54 4.18 -3.31
N VAL A 29 -8.48 3.70 -3.96
CA VAL A 29 -7.74 4.41 -5.00
C VAL A 29 -7.76 3.59 -6.29
N GLU A 30 -8.14 4.21 -7.40
CA GLU A 30 -8.13 3.56 -8.71
C GLU A 30 -6.69 3.46 -9.27
N ILE A 31 -6.37 2.29 -9.82
CA ILE A 31 -5.15 2.08 -10.61
C ILE A 31 -5.54 2.13 -12.09
N ASP A 32 -5.59 3.34 -12.65
CA ASP A 32 -5.87 3.59 -14.05
C ASP A 32 -4.64 3.33 -14.95
N GLN A 33 -4.84 3.29 -16.27
CA GLN A 33 -3.75 3.05 -17.24
C GLN A 33 -2.69 4.15 -17.16
N ARG A 34 -3.08 5.40 -16.94
CA ARG A 34 -2.13 6.53 -16.81
C ARG A 34 -1.15 6.34 -15.66
N ARG A 35 -1.64 5.81 -14.53
CA ARG A 35 -0.79 5.50 -13.36
C ARG A 35 0.19 4.36 -13.67
N VAL A 36 -0.27 3.34 -14.38
CA VAL A 36 0.56 2.21 -14.83
C VAL A 36 1.63 2.68 -15.82
N ASP A 37 1.27 3.49 -16.81
CA ASP A 37 2.21 4.06 -17.77
C ASP A 37 3.26 4.96 -17.10
N GLY A 38 2.83 5.79 -16.14
CA GLY A 38 3.74 6.62 -15.35
C GLY A 38 4.73 5.81 -14.52
N PHE A 39 4.28 4.68 -13.95
CA PHE A 39 5.17 3.78 -13.23
C PHE A 39 6.17 3.08 -14.18
N ALA A 40 5.70 2.63 -15.35
CA ALA A 40 6.56 2.07 -16.38
C ALA A 40 7.63 3.07 -16.86
N ASP A 41 7.25 4.34 -17.01
CA ASP A 41 8.18 5.42 -17.38
C ASP A 41 9.25 5.65 -16.31
N ALA A 42 8.84 5.68 -15.05
CA ALA A 42 9.74 5.93 -13.94
C ALA A 42 10.73 4.78 -13.68
N THR A 43 10.32 3.54 -13.94
CA THR A 43 11.10 2.33 -13.59
C THR A 43 11.77 1.66 -14.78
N GLY A 44 11.29 1.90 -16.01
CA GLY A 44 11.72 1.21 -17.21
C GLY A 44 11.05 -0.16 -17.44
N ASP A 45 10.16 -0.60 -16.55
CA ASP A 45 9.40 -1.84 -16.74
C ASP A 45 8.22 -1.61 -17.69
N ARG A 46 8.50 -1.80 -18.97
CA ARG A 46 7.56 -1.58 -20.07
C ARG A 46 7.06 -2.91 -20.67
N GLN A 47 6.89 -3.94 -19.83
CA GLN A 47 6.34 -5.19 -20.31
C GLN A 47 4.92 -4.96 -20.87
N TRP A 48 4.65 -5.57 -22.03
CA TRP A 48 3.42 -5.34 -22.79
C TRP A 48 2.13 -5.65 -22.02
N ILE A 49 2.17 -6.57 -21.06
CA ILE A 49 1.00 -6.88 -20.19
C ILE A 49 0.54 -5.68 -19.35
N HIS A 50 1.38 -4.65 -19.21
CA HIS A 50 1.09 -3.43 -18.46
C HIS A 50 0.76 -2.25 -19.38
N VAL A 51 1.56 -2.07 -20.46
CA VAL A 51 1.57 -0.83 -21.24
C VAL A 51 0.94 -0.94 -22.64
N ASP A 52 0.50 -2.12 -23.04
CA ASP A 52 -0.20 -2.35 -24.31
C ASP A 52 -1.59 -2.96 -24.07
N PRO A 53 -2.62 -2.12 -23.81
CA PRO A 53 -3.96 -2.61 -23.50
C PRO A 53 -4.59 -3.45 -24.63
N GLU A 54 -4.31 -3.12 -25.88
CA GLU A 54 -4.90 -3.86 -27.03
C GLU A 54 -4.30 -5.26 -27.11
N ARG A 55 -2.98 -5.35 -27.05
CA ARG A 55 -2.28 -6.63 -27.03
C ARG A 55 -2.64 -7.44 -25.79
N ALA A 56 -2.73 -6.80 -24.62
CA ALA A 56 -3.07 -7.48 -23.39
C ALA A 56 -4.48 -8.09 -23.44
N ARG A 57 -5.45 -7.44 -24.07
CA ARG A 57 -6.79 -8.00 -24.25
C ARG A 57 -6.81 -9.24 -25.17
N ARG A 58 -5.94 -9.26 -26.19
CA ARG A 58 -5.89 -10.38 -27.14
C ARG A 58 -5.05 -11.57 -26.64
N GLU A 59 -3.96 -11.30 -25.95
CA GLU A 59 -2.89 -12.29 -25.72
C GLU A 59 -2.63 -12.61 -24.25
N SER A 60 -3.03 -11.70 -23.32
CA SER A 60 -2.77 -11.89 -21.90
C SER A 60 -3.70 -12.94 -21.29
N PRO A 61 -3.18 -13.85 -20.46
CA PRO A 61 -4.03 -14.78 -19.71
C PRO A 61 -4.91 -14.11 -18.67
N PHE A 62 -4.70 -12.79 -18.43
CA PHE A 62 -5.45 -12.00 -17.48
C PHE A 62 -6.69 -11.31 -18.09
N GLY A 63 -6.89 -11.42 -19.42
CA GLY A 63 -8.02 -10.82 -20.14
C GLY A 63 -7.90 -9.31 -20.37
N GLY A 64 -6.76 -8.71 -20.08
CA GLY A 64 -6.48 -7.28 -20.26
C GLY A 64 -5.19 -6.85 -19.58
N PRO A 65 -4.89 -5.54 -19.59
CA PRO A 65 -3.70 -5.03 -18.92
C PRO A 65 -3.84 -5.14 -17.39
N ILE A 66 -2.73 -5.40 -16.73
CA ILE A 66 -2.63 -5.48 -15.27
C ILE A 66 -1.62 -4.47 -14.74
N ALA A 67 -1.81 -4.01 -13.53
CA ALA A 67 -0.84 -3.20 -12.82
C ALA A 67 0.44 -4.00 -12.53
N HIS A 68 1.59 -3.33 -12.50
CA HIS A 68 2.81 -3.91 -11.95
C HIS A 68 2.58 -4.28 -10.46
N GLY A 69 3.05 -5.43 -10.05
CA GLY A 69 3.04 -5.78 -8.62
C GLY A 69 3.79 -4.73 -7.79
N PHE A 70 4.92 -4.24 -8.31
CA PHE A 70 5.70 -3.18 -7.66
C PHE A 70 5.00 -1.82 -7.63
N LEU A 71 4.10 -1.50 -8.58
CA LEU A 71 3.24 -0.32 -8.47
C LEU A 71 2.28 -0.47 -7.28
N THR A 72 1.61 -1.61 -7.16
CA THR A 72 0.72 -1.90 -6.04
C THR A 72 1.45 -1.78 -4.70
N LEU A 73 2.66 -2.31 -4.60
CA LEU A 73 3.53 -2.18 -3.43
C LEU A 73 3.92 -0.73 -3.16
N SER A 74 4.29 0.02 -4.20
CA SER A 74 4.74 1.42 -4.09
C SER A 74 3.62 2.38 -3.68
N LEU A 75 2.35 1.98 -3.77
CA LEU A 75 1.22 2.76 -3.27
C LEU A 75 1.06 2.69 -1.75
N ILE A 76 1.69 1.74 -1.06
CA ILE A 76 1.52 1.55 0.39
C ILE A 76 1.77 2.84 1.19
N PRO A 77 2.84 3.63 0.97
CA PRO A 77 3.04 4.87 1.72
C PRO A 77 1.92 5.91 1.51
N ALA A 78 1.42 6.05 0.28
CA ALA A 78 0.31 6.96 -0.02
C ALA A 78 -1.00 6.49 0.62
N LEU A 79 -1.28 5.18 0.57
CA LEU A 79 -2.43 4.58 1.23
C LEU A 79 -2.34 4.69 2.76
N MET A 80 -1.12 4.64 3.33
CA MET A 80 -0.91 4.86 4.77
C MET A 80 -1.25 6.31 5.17
N ALA A 81 -0.84 7.29 4.38
CA ALA A 81 -1.17 8.69 4.61
C ALA A 81 -2.69 8.99 4.49
N ASP A 82 -3.41 8.15 3.75
CA ASP A 82 -4.87 8.21 3.64
C ASP A 82 -5.59 7.44 4.78
N ALA A 83 -4.91 6.49 5.43
CA ALA A 83 -5.46 5.72 6.53
C ALA A 83 -5.27 6.38 7.90
N MET A 84 -4.20 7.16 8.08
CA MET A 84 -3.83 7.78 9.35
C MET A 84 -2.95 9.01 9.15
N ARG A 85 -2.95 9.90 10.13
CA ARG A 85 -2.12 11.10 10.14
C ARG A 85 -1.02 10.98 11.18
N PHE A 86 0.22 11.29 10.79
CA PHE A 86 1.36 11.37 11.69
C PHE A 86 1.69 12.82 12.02
N GLU A 87 1.83 13.14 13.29
CA GLU A 87 2.38 14.40 13.77
C GLU A 87 3.81 14.16 14.25
N GLN A 88 4.72 14.10 13.29
CA GLN A 88 6.10 13.69 13.47
C GLN A 88 7.06 14.63 12.72
N LYS A 89 8.31 14.69 13.15
CA LYS A 89 9.37 15.43 12.45
C LYS A 89 9.77 14.76 11.14
N MET A 90 9.82 13.41 11.14
CA MET A 90 10.27 12.64 9.98
C MET A 90 9.76 11.21 10.07
N GLY A 91 9.32 10.67 8.92
CA GLY A 91 9.07 9.25 8.70
C GLY A 91 9.94 8.71 7.58
N VAL A 92 10.50 7.52 7.75
CA VAL A 92 11.37 6.87 6.76
C VAL A 92 10.82 5.51 6.39
N ASN A 93 10.68 5.23 5.11
CA ASN A 93 10.44 3.88 4.60
C ASN A 93 11.76 3.09 4.70
N TYR A 94 11.85 2.20 5.67
CA TYR A 94 13.11 1.53 6.00
C TYR A 94 13.31 0.23 5.22
N GLY A 95 12.24 -0.52 5.01
CA GLY A 95 12.33 -1.79 4.32
C GLY A 95 11.02 -2.57 4.28
N LEU A 96 11.14 -3.80 3.82
CA LEU A 96 10.03 -4.72 3.67
C LEU A 96 10.50 -6.14 4.02
N ASN A 97 9.64 -6.88 4.71
CA ASN A 97 9.77 -8.32 4.86
C ASN A 97 8.58 -9.01 4.19
N ARG A 98 8.78 -10.23 3.70
CA ARG A 98 7.71 -11.15 3.26
C ARG A 98 6.69 -10.54 2.31
N VAL A 99 7.14 -9.87 1.25
CA VAL A 99 6.25 -9.38 0.20
C VAL A 99 5.76 -10.53 -0.68
N ARG A 100 4.44 -10.54 -0.97
CA ARG A 100 3.82 -11.46 -1.92
C ARG A 100 2.77 -10.74 -2.75
N PHE A 101 2.88 -10.87 -4.06
CA PHE A 101 1.85 -10.48 -5.03
C PHE A 101 0.96 -11.70 -5.25
N LEU A 102 -0.19 -11.72 -4.60
CA LEU A 102 -1.05 -12.90 -4.50
C LEU A 102 -1.98 -13.05 -5.69
N LYS A 103 -2.41 -11.93 -6.26
CA LYS A 103 -3.33 -11.89 -7.41
C LYS A 103 -2.99 -10.70 -8.29
N PRO A 104 -3.16 -10.82 -9.64
CA PRO A 104 -3.03 -9.68 -10.54
C PRO A 104 -4.12 -8.64 -10.25
N VAL A 105 -3.76 -7.38 -10.44
CA VAL A 105 -4.69 -6.25 -10.33
C VAL A 105 -4.97 -5.73 -11.74
N PRO A 106 -6.15 -6.00 -12.33
CA PRO A 106 -6.53 -5.44 -13.62
C PRO A 106 -6.51 -3.90 -13.58
N VAL A 107 -6.04 -3.28 -14.65
CA VAL A 107 -6.11 -1.82 -14.80
C VAL A 107 -7.58 -1.38 -14.72
N GLY A 108 -7.84 -0.25 -14.02
CA GLY A 108 -9.18 0.23 -13.71
C GLY A 108 -9.74 -0.30 -12.38
N THR A 109 -9.02 -1.18 -11.69
CA THR A 109 -9.44 -1.69 -10.39
C THR A 109 -9.10 -0.68 -9.29
N ARG A 110 -10.01 -0.51 -8.32
CA ARG A 110 -9.75 0.25 -7.10
C ARG A 110 -9.12 -0.65 -6.05
N VAL A 111 -8.11 -0.12 -5.36
CA VAL A 111 -7.43 -0.81 -4.26
C VAL A 111 -7.46 0.02 -2.99
N ARG A 112 -7.38 -0.64 -1.85
CA ARG A 112 -7.12 -0.03 -0.53
C ARG A 112 -6.12 -0.85 0.25
N ALA A 113 -5.56 -0.29 1.31
CA ALA A 113 -4.70 -1.03 2.23
C ALA A 113 -5.27 -1.03 3.66
N LEU A 114 -5.03 -2.13 4.35
CA LEU A 114 -5.25 -2.29 5.77
C LEU A 114 -3.89 -2.33 6.46
N PHE A 115 -3.74 -1.56 7.54
CA PHE A 115 -2.50 -1.42 8.30
C PHE A 115 -2.71 -1.87 9.74
N ALA A 116 -2.01 -2.90 10.17
CA ALA A 116 -1.94 -3.32 11.57
C ALA A 116 -0.51 -3.20 12.07
N VAL A 117 -0.30 -2.62 13.25
CA VAL A 117 1.02 -2.64 13.89
C VAL A 117 1.29 -4.04 14.41
N LYS A 118 2.27 -4.70 13.81
CA LYS A 118 2.70 -6.05 14.23
C LYS A 118 3.62 -5.98 15.44
N GLU A 119 4.61 -5.10 15.37
CA GLU A 119 5.60 -4.90 16.43
C GLU A 119 6.25 -3.53 16.32
N THR A 120 6.81 -3.07 17.42
CA THR A 120 7.60 -1.84 17.51
C THR A 120 8.93 -2.16 18.20
N ALA A 121 9.98 -1.42 17.83
CA ALA A 121 11.31 -1.49 18.44
C ALA A 121 11.90 -0.10 18.56
N GLU A 122 12.81 0.09 19.50
CA GLU A 122 13.59 1.32 19.57
C GLU A 122 14.49 1.46 18.34
N ALA A 123 14.58 2.68 17.83
CA ALA A 123 15.48 3.05 16.75
C ALA A 123 16.52 4.07 17.25
N ALA A 124 17.61 4.23 16.50
CA ALA A 124 18.64 5.20 16.84
C ALA A 124 18.05 6.62 16.96
N GLN A 125 18.72 7.47 17.72
CA GLN A 125 18.37 8.88 17.92
C GLN A 125 16.97 9.13 18.50
N GLY A 126 16.47 8.18 19.30
CA GLY A 126 15.15 8.30 19.93
C GLY A 126 13.96 8.06 18.99
N GLY A 127 14.20 7.46 17.85
CA GLY A 127 13.15 7.04 16.92
C GLY A 127 12.49 5.74 17.36
N VAL A 128 11.41 5.39 16.68
CA VAL A 128 10.75 4.09 16.79
C VAL A 128 10.67 3.41 15.44
N GLN A 129 11.08 2.14 15.39
CA GLN A 129 10.86 1.27 14.25
C GLN A 129 9.52 0.57 14.40
N VAL A 130 8.74 0.57 13.34
CA VAL A 130 7.44 -0.12 13.30
C VAL A 130 7.44 -1.12 12.18
N THR A 131 7.09 -2.36 12.49
CA THR A 131 6.76 -3.38 11.48
C THR A 131 5.24 -3.43 11.34
N TRP A 132 4.76 -3.04 10.17
CA TRP A 132 3.35 -3.08 9.82
C TRP A 132 3.02 -4.37 9.08
N SER A 133 1.95 -5.04 9.48
CA SER A 133 1.27 -6.02 8.62
C SER A 133 0.35 -5.27 7.67
N VAL A 134 0.64 -5.33 6.38
CA VAL A 134 -0.10 -4.62 5.34
C VAL A 134 -0.81 -5.61 4.43
N SER A 135 -2.11 -5.39 4.23
CA SER A 135 -2.96 -6.14 3.31
C SER A 135 -3.53 -5.19 2.27
N VAL A 136 -3.08 -5.30 1.01
CA VAL A 136 -3.67 -4.54 -0.09
C VAL A 136 -4.79 -5.36 -0.71
N GLN A 137 -5.97 -4.76 -0.79
CA GLN A 137 -7.20 -5.37 -1.27
C GLN A 137 -7.68 -4.67 -2.55
N ALA A 138 -8.12 -5.46 -3.52
CA ALA A 138 -8.84 -4.98 -4.70
C ALA A 138 -10.35 -4.99 -4.43
N GLU A 139 -11.05 -3.97 -4.90
CA GLU A 139 -12.51 -3.87 -4.84
C GLU A 139 -13.15 -4.95 -5.72
N ARG A 140 -14.12 -5.67 -5.18
CA ARG A 140 -14.93 -6.67 -5.87
C ARG A 140 -16.39 -6.56 -5.42
N PRO A 141 -17.37 -6.98 -6.27
CA PRO A 141 -18.78 -6.85 -5.93
C PRO A 141 -19.20 -7.58 -4.64
N ASP A 142 -18.64 -8.77 -4.40
CA ASP A 142 -19.03 -9.59 -3.26
C ASP A 142 -18.22 -9.26 -2.00
N ALA A 143 -16.89 -9.31 -2.11
CA ALA A 143 -15.98 -9.02 -1.00
C ALA A 143 -14.61 -8.57 -1.54
N PRO A 144 -13.89 -7.71 -0.82
CA PRO A 144 -12.54 -7.29 -1.21
C PRO A 144 -11.60 -8.49 -1.35
N LEU A 145 -10.81 -8.50 -2.44
CA LEU A 145 -9.85 -9.56 -2.75
C LEU A 145 -8.45 -9.15 -2.30
N LEU A 146 -7.79 -9.94 -1.46
CA LEU A 146 -6.40 -9.74 -1.10
C LEU A 146 -5.49 -9.93 -2.32
N VAL A 147 -4.78 -8.89 -2.73
CA VAL A 147 -3.92 -8.89 -3.93
C VAL A 147 -2.43 -8.78 -3.61
N CYS A 148 -2.08 -8.10 -2.51
CA CYS A 148 -0.71 -8.01 -2.03
C CYS A 148 -0.68 -8.06 -0.51
N ALA A 149 0.28 -8.79 0.04
CA ALA A 149 0.57 -8.81 1.47
C ALA A 149 2.05 -8.49 1.69
N ALA A 150 2.34 -7.65 2.68
CA ALA A 150 3.71 -7.26 3.01
C ALA A 150 3.86 -6.98 4.50
N GLU A 151 5.06 -7.22 5.02
CA GLU A 151 5.51 -6.57 6.25
C GLU A 151 6.29 -5.33 5.86
N PHE A 152 5.73 -4.15 6.13
CA PHE A 152 6.34 -2.86 5.82
C PHE A 152 7.01 -2.29 7.07
N ILE A 153 8.26 -1.89 6.95
CA ILE A 153 9.06 -1.39 8.06
C ILE A 153 9.29 0.11 7.87
N THR A 154 8.91 0.87 8.88
CA THR A 154 9.08 2.33 8.90
C THR A 154 9.83 2.78 10.15
N LEU A 155 10.53 3.90 10.04
CA LEU A 155 11.11 4.60 11.18
C LEU A 155 10.36 5.92 11.38
N HIS A 156 10.04 6.24 12.62
CA HIS A 156 9.32 7.46 12.99
C HIS A 156 10.09 8.24 14.05
N TYR A 157 10.15 9.57 13.87
CA TYR A 157 10.82 10.52 14.77
C TYR A 157 9.84 11.63 15.13
N PHE A 158 9.46 11.69 16.40
CA PHE A 158 8.51 12.66 16.94
C PHE A 158 9.17 13.89 17.57
#